data_a1afb38f1034bc93ac33a18813b14f82
#
_entry.id   a1afb38f1034bc93ac33a18813b14f82
#
_cell.length_a   1.000
_cell.length_b   1.000
_cell.length_c   1.000
_cell.angle_alpha   90.00
_cell.angle_beta   90.00
_cell.angle_gamma   90.00
#
_symmetry.space_group_name_H-M   'P 1'
#
loop_
_entity.id
_entity.type
_entity.pdbx_description
1 polymer ?
#
loop_
_entity_poly.entity_id
_entity_poly.type
_entity_poly.pdbx_seq_one_letter_code
_entity_poly.pdbx_strand_id
1 'polypeptide(L)'
;DASSYRLLAQRALERARRCGITLLLHGDAALAAALGADGVHLPGAALEELRERPLPASRWLAASCHNVRQLAQAARIGCDFAVLSPVAATASHPGQVPLGWPRFAALADGAGMPVYALGGMTPADLATARSNGARGVAIMRALWEGPRQMA
;
A
#
# COMPACT_ATOMS: atom_id res chain seq x y z
N ASP A 1 12.58 -17.28 3.38
CA ASP A 1 13.53 -17.20 2.26
C ASP A 1 12.75 -16.95 0.93
N ALA A 2 13.47 -16.69 -0.17
CA ALA A 2 12.89 -16.37 -1.47
C ALA A 2 12.02 -17.50 -2.05
N SER A 3 12.40 -18.75 -1.81
CA SER A 3 11.66 -19.94 -2.29
C SER A 3 10.32 -20.07 -1.58
N SER A 4 10.31 -19.89 -0.25
CA SER A 4 9.09 -19.91 0.56
C SER A 4 8.15 -18.76 0.18
N TYR A 5 8.70 -17.57 -0.07
CA TYR A 5 7.88 -16.44 -0.53
C TYR A 5 7.27 -16.70 -1.91
N ARG A 6 8.03 -17.25 -2.86
CA ARG A 6 7.52 -17.62 -4.19
C ARG A 6 6.36 -18.62 -4.10
N LEU A 7 6.50 -19.67 -3.29
CA LEU A 7 5.44 -20.66 -3.10
C LEU A 7 4.18 -20.05 -2.47
N LEU A 8 4.35 -19.21 -1.45
CA LEU A 8 3.25 -18.50 -0.83
C LEU A 8 2.54 -17.58 -1.83
N ALA A 9 3.30 -16.82 -2.63
CA ALA A 9 2.77 -15.93 -3.66
C ALA A 9 1.95 -16.70 -4.70
N GLN A 10 2.44 -17.85 -5.17
CA GLN A 10 1.71 -18.71 -6.12
C GLN A 10 0.35 -19.15 -5.55
N ARG A 11 0.33 -19.69 -4.32
CA ARG A 11 -0.90 -20.11 -3.65
C ARG A 11 -1.87 -18.94 -3.44
N ALA A 12 -1.35 -17.78 -3.04
CA ALA A 12 -2.17 -16.58 -2.87
C ALA A 12 -2.79 -16.11 -4.18
N LEU A 13 -2.02 -16.09 -5.27
CA LEU A 13 -2.50 -15.74 -6.61
C LEU A 13 -3.58 -16.68 -7.10
N GLU A 14 -3.40 -17.99 -6.94
CA GLU A 14 -4.42 -18.99 -7.30
C GLU A 14 -5.73 -18.75 -6.51
N ARG A 15 -5.62 -18.47 -5.22
CA ARG A 15 -6.79 -18.16 -4.38
C ARG A 15 -7.45 -16.86 -4.80
N ALA A 16 -6.68 -15.80 -5.02
CA ALA A 16 -7.17 -14.50 -5.46
C ALA A 16 -7.95 -14.60 -6.77
N ARG A 17 -7.39 -15.29 -7.77
CA ARG A 17 -8.06 -15.52 -9.07
C ARG A 17 -9.40 -16.24 -8.91
N ARG A 18 -9.46 -17.29 -8.09
CA ARG A 18 -10.72 -18.00 -7.81
C ARG A 18 -11.78 -17.14 -7.14
N CYS A 19 -11.34 -16.14 -6.36
CA CYS A 19 -12.24 -15.23 -5.65
C CYS A 19 -12.50 -13.91 -6.40
N GLY A 20 -11.92 -13.71 -7.60
CA GLY A 20 -12.04 -12.45 -8.34
C GLY A 20 -11.37 -11.26 -7.65
N ILE A 21 -10.32 -11.51 -6.86
CA ILE A 21 -9.61 -10.49 -6.08
C ILE A 21 -8.32 -10.08 -6.80
N THR A 22 -8.13 -8.78 -6.98
CA THR A 22 -6.86 -8.21 -7.46
C THR A 22 -5.78 -8.38 -6.40
N LEU A 23 -4.64 -9.00 -6.74
CA LEU A 23 -3.54 -9.26 -5.84
C LEU A 23 -2.23 -8.67 -6.36
N LEU A 24 -1.70 -7.70 -5.63
CA LEU A 24 -0.38 -7.14 -5.85
C LEU A 24 0.64 -7.87 -4.94
N LEU A 25 1.77 -8.27 -5.50
CA LEU A 25 2.86 -8.82 -4.69
C LEU A 25 3.69 -7.69 -4.08
N HIS A 26 4.22 -7.90 -2.88
CA HIS A 26 5.04 -6.91 -2.21
C HIS A 26 6.51 -7.06 -2.62
N GLY A 27 7.14 -5.98 -3.04
CA GLY A 27 8.59 -5.85 -3.20
C GLY A 27 9.09 -6.08 -4.63
N ASP A 28 9.16 -7.32 -5.07
CA ASP A 28 9.87 -7.71 -6.30
C ASP A 28 8.96 -7.65 -7.55
N ALA A 29 9.20 -6.66 -8.41
CA ALA A 29 8.46 -6.49 -9.67
C ALA A 29 8.76 -7.61 -10.69
N ALA A 30 9.98 -8.14 -10.72
CA ALA A 30 10.34 -9.23 -11.62
C ALA A 30 9.62 -10.52 -11.21
N LEU A 31 9.56 -10.82 -9.92
CA LEU A 31 8.80 -11.95 -9.41
C LEU A 31 7.29 -11.78 -9.68
N ALA A 32 6.74 -10.58 -9.47
CA ALA A 32 5.34 -10.28 -9.77
C ALA A 32 5.02 -10.52 -11.26
N ALA A 33 5.90 -10.10 -12.15
CA ALA A 33 5.79 -10.33 -13.59
C ALA A 33 5.85 -11.83 -13.91
N ALA A 34 6.84 -12.56 -13.38
CA ALA A 34 7.06 -13.98 -13.62
C ALA A 34 5.90 -14.87 -13.13
N LEU A 35 5.24 -14.51 -12.04
CA LEU A 35 4.10 -15.24 -11.50
C LEU A 35 2.75 -14.79 -12.09
N GLY A 36 2.75 -13.78 -12.94
CA GLY A 36 1.51 -13.25 -13.52
C GLY A 36 0.60 -12.59 -12.49
N ALA A 37 1.17 -11.90 -11.48
CA ALA A 37 0.41 -11.12 -10.53
C ALA A 37 -0.27 -9.92 -11.20
N ASP A 38 -1.33 -9.39 -10.61
CA ASP A 38 -2.04 -8.22 -11.15
C ASP A 38 -1.17 -6.95 -11.04
N GLY A 39 -0.15 -6.97 -10.18
CA GLY A 39 0.78 -5.86 -10.01
C GLY A 39 1.78 -6.08 -8.89
N VAL A 40 2.47 -5.00 -8.54
CA VAL A 40 3.43 -4.95 -7.42
C VAL A 40 3.15 -3.76 -6.52
N HIS A 41 3.36 -3.97 -5.22
CA HIS A 41 3.40 -2.92 -4.20
C HIS A 41 4.84 -2.74 -3.74
N LEU A 42 5.44 -1.60 -4.07
CA LEU A 42 6.83 -1.29 -3.75
C LEU A 42 6.97 -0.78 -2.30
N PRO A 43 7.91 -1.30 -1.52
CA PRO A 43 8.32 -0.63 -0.29
C PRO A 43 9.04 0.69 -0.61
N GLY A 44 8.99 1.66 0.32
CA GLY A 44 9.57 2.99 0.11
C GLY A 44 11.04 2.98 -0.31
N ALA A 45 11.86 2.09 0.26
CA ALA A 45 13.26 1.95 -0.13
C ALA A 45 13.43 1.52 -1.59
N ALA A 46 12.70 0.51 -2.03
CA ALA A 46 12.75 0.06 -3.42
C ALA A 46 12.22 1.12 -4.40
N LEU A 47 11.18 1.88 -3.99
CA LEU A 47 10.66 3.01 -4.76
C LEU A 47 11.74 4.08 -5.04
N GLU A 48 12.55 4.39 -4.04
CA GLU A 48 13.59 5.45 -4.15
C GLU A 48 14.71 5.08 -5.13
N GLU A 49 14.97 3.80 -5.35
CA GLU A 49 16.01 3.31 -6.26
C GLU A 49 15.56 3.29 -7.73
N LEU A 50 14.25 3.28 -8.00
CA LEU A 50 13.73 3.17 -9.35
C LEU A 50 13.82 4.48 -10.13
N ARG A 51 14.25 4.40 -11.38
CA ARG A 51 14.27 5.53 -12.31
C ARG A 51 13.04 5.58 -13.20
N GLU A 52 12.42 4.45 -13.46
CA GLU A 52 11.26 4.28 -14.35
C GLU A 52 10.30 3.21 -13.81
N ARG A 53 9.13 3.11 -14.41
CA ARG A 53 8.12 2.11 -14.06
C ARG A 53 8.64 0.69 -14.37
N PRO A 54 8.67 -0.23 -13.39
CA PRO A 54 9.24 -1.58 -13.58
C PRO A 54 8.26 -2.57 -14.20
N LEU A 55 6.99 -2.21 -14.36
CA LEU A 55 5.94 -3.04 -14.95
C LEU A 55 5.23 -2.31 -16.10
N PRO A 56 4.69 -3.03 -17.07
CA PRO A 56 3.86 -2.43 -18.12
C PRO A 56 2.62 -1.74 -17.54
N ALA A 57 2.10 -0.73 -18.24
CA ALA A 57 0.94 0.04 -17.78
C ALA A 57 -0.35 -0.78 -17.59
N SER A 58 -0.42 -1.98 -18.15
CA SER A 58 -1.52 -2.92 -17.96
C SER A 58 -1.53 -3.62 -16.59
N ARG A 59 -0.50 -3.42 -15.77
CA ARG A 59 -0.40 -4.00 -14.43
C ARG A 59 -0.32 -2.91 -13.36
N TRP A 60 -0.93 -3.15 -12.23
CA TRP A 60 -0.93 -2.23 -11.11
C TRP A 60 0.47 -2.01 -10.53
N LEU A 61 0.81 -0.76 -10.31
CA LEU A 61 2.00 -0.34 -9.58
C LEU A 61 1.59 0.53 -8.41
N ALA A 62 1.84 0.07 -7.20
CA ALA A 62 1.58 0.82 -5.97
C ALA A 62 2.86 0.98 -5.16
N ALA A 63 2.89 1.97 -4.27
CA ALA A 63 4.03 2.18 -3.39
C ALA A 63 3.62 2.58 -1.97
N SER A 64 4.39 2.11 -0.98
CA SER A 64 4.38 2.64 0.37
C SER A 64 5.17 3.95 0.42
N CYS A 65 4.54 5.01 0.92
CA CYS A 65 5.14 6.33 1.07
C CYS A 65 5.00 6.83 2.51
N HIS A 66 6.01 7.56 2.98
CA HIS A 66 6.07 8.10 4.35
C HIS A 66 6.34 9.60 4.37
N ASN A 67 6.62 10.20 3.21
CA ASN A 67 6.98 11.62 3.07
C ASN A 67 6.72 12.14 1.65
N VAL A 68 6.87 13.46 1.48
CA VAL A 68 6.64 14.14 0.20
C VAL A 68 7.59 13.65 -0.91
N ARG A 69 8.85 13.31 -0.59
CA ARG A 69 9.82 12.84 -1.59
C ARG A 69 9.39 11.51 -2.20
N GLN A 70 8.93 10.58 -1.36
CA GLN A 70 8.43 9.28 -1.83
C GLN A 70 7.14 9.41 -2.64
N LEU A 71 6.22 10.30 -2.25
CA LEU A 71 5.03 10.60 -3.06
C LEU A 71 5.40 11.18 -4.43
N ALA A 72 6.30 12.16 -4.47
CA ALA A 72 6.78 12.75 -5.73
C ALA A 72 7.48 11.70 -6.61
N GLN A 73 8.27 10.80 -6.01
CA GLN A 73 8.92 9.70 -6.71
C GLN A 73 7.89 8.70 -7.27
N ALA A 74 6.88 8.33 -6.48
CA ALA A 74 5.80 7.45 -6.92
C ALA A 74 5.03 8.05 -8.11
N ALA A 75 4.70 9.34 -8.05
CA ALA A 75 4.08 10.06 -9.17
C ALA A 75 4.99 10.07 -10.41
N ARG A 76 6.29 10.36 -10.23
CA ARG A 76 7.26 10.43 -11.33
C ARG A 76 7.40 9.13 -12.10
N ILE A 77 7.41 7.97 -11.41
CA ILE A 77 7.50 6.67 -12.07
C ILE A 77 6.14 6.12 -12.51
N GLY A 78 5.06 6.87 -12.31
CA GLY A 78 3.71 6.51 -12.73
C GLY A 78 3.06 5.43 -11.88
N CYS A 79 3.20 5.48 -10.54
CA CYS A 79 2.40 4.62 -9.67
C CYS A 79 0.90 4.92 -9.85
N ASP A 80 0.10 3.88 -9.86
CA ASP A 80 -1.36 4.00 -10.00
C ASP A 80 -2.00 4.50 -8.70
N PHE A 81 -1.36 4.24 -7.56
CA PHE A 81 -1.72 4.79 -6.26
C PHE A 81 -0.57 4.67 -5.25
N ALA A 82 -0.65 5.45 -4.19
CA ALA A 82 0.25 5.35 -3.05
C ALA A 82 -0.51 4.99 -1.77
N VAL A 83 0.18 4.34 -0.84
CA VAL A 83 -0.27 4.12 0.53
C VAL A 83 0.60 4.98 1.44
N LEU A 84 0.00 6.00 2.06
CA LEU A 84 0.72 6.95 2.93
C LEU A 84 0.54 6.56 4.40
N SER A 85 1.64 6.40 5.11
CA SER A 85 1.65 5.86 6.48
C SER A 85 2.81 6.38 7.34
N PRO A 86 2.70 6.23 8.68
CA PRO A 86 1.52 5.87 9.44
C PRO A 86 0.65 7.10 9.76
N VAL A 87 -0.67 7.00 9.53
CA VAL A 87 -1.60 8.10 9.88
C VAL A 87 -1.83 8.16 11.37
N ALA A 88 -2.10 7.03 12.01
CA ALA A 88 -2.23 6.89 13.46
C ALA A 88 -1.18 5.93 14.02
N ALA A 89 -1.02 5.93 15.33
CA ALA A 89 -0.09 5.02 15.99
C ALA A 89 -0.38 3.55 15.63
N THR A 90 0.68 2.81 15.37
CA THR A 90 0.56 1.41 14.96
C THR A 90 1.69 0.56 15.54
N ALA A 91 1.37 -0.64 15.99
CA ALA A 91 2.38 -1.56 16.49
C ALA A 91 3.30 -2.13 15.38
N SER A 92 2.99 -1.90 14.10
CA SER A 92 3.90 -2.26 12.99
C SER A 92 5.14 -1.37 12.92
N HIS A 93 5.06 -0.16 13.48
CA HIS A 93 6.16 0.81 13.54
C HIS A 93 6.17 1.45 14.93
N PRO A 94 6.55 0.69 15.98
CA PRO A 94 6.58 1.21 17.33
C PRO A 94 7.59 2.36 17.43
N GLY A 95 7.17 3.47 18.05
CA GLY A 95 8.01 4.66 18.20
C GLY A 95 8.03 5.63 17.01
N GLN A 96 7.45 5.29 15.86
CA GLN A 96 7.31 6.24 14.77
C GLN A 96 6.19 7.24 15.07
N VAL A 97 6.50 8.54 14.97
CA VAL A 97 5.50 9.61 15.15
C VAL A 97 4.49 9.54 14.00
N PRO A 98 3.19 9.38 14.29
CA PRO A 98 2.17 9.35 13.24
C PRO A 98 2.02 10.71 12.58
N LEU A 99 1.58 10.70 11.33
CA LEU A 99 1.32 11.91 10.54
C LEU A 99 0.16 12.74 11.12
N GLY A 100 -0.86 12.06 11.62
CA GLY A 100 -2.14 12.68 11.89
C GLY A 100 -2.86 13.15 10.61
N TRP A 101 -4.14 13.41 10.71
CA TRP A 101 -4.95 13.78 9.56
C TRP A 101 -4.54 15.10 8.89
N PRO A 102 -4.18 16.18 9.63
CA PRO A 102 -3.78 17.43 8.98
C PRO A 102 -2.56 17.28 8.07
N ARG A 103 -1.54 16.56 8.53
CA ARG A 103 -0.33 16.32 7.72
C ARG A 103 -0.59 15.33 6.59
N PHE A 104 -1.43 14.32 6.83
CA PHE A 104 -1.88 13.42 5.76
C PHE A 104 -2.56 14.20 4.64
N ALA A 105 -3.54 15.06 4.96
CA ALA A 105 -4.28 15.84 3.99
C ALA A 105 -3.35 16.75 3.16
N ALA A 106 -2.44 17.46 3.80
CA ALA A 106 -1.47 18.31 3.12
C ALA A 106 -0.55 17.54 2.14
N LEU A 107 -0.18 16.32 2.48
CA LEU A 107 0.65 15.45 1.62
C LEU A 107 -0.16 14.83 0.49
N ALA A 108 -1.39 14.43 0.75
CA ALA A 108 -2.27 13.78 -0.21
C ALA A 108 -2.73 14.75 -1.31
N ASP A 109 -3.01 16.01 -0.96
CA ASP A 109 -3.43 17.07 -1.90
C ASP A 109 -2.41 17.30 -3.01
N GLY A 110 -1.12 17.27 -2.68
CA GLY A 110 -0.01 17.46 -3.65
C GLY A 110 0.49 16.19 -4.34
N ALA A 111 -0.12 15.02 -4.10
CA ALA A 111 0.48 13.75 -4.53
C ALA A 111 0.37 13.45 -6.03
N GLY A 112 -0.57 14.08 -6.76
CA GLY A 112 -0.79 13.85 -8.20
C GLY A 112 -1.33 12.47 -8.57
N MET A 113 -1.68 11.64 -7.58
CA MET A 113 -2.25 10.31 -7.75
C MET A 113 -3.17 9.95 -6.57
N PRO A 114 -4.04 8.92 -6.67
CA PRO A 114 -4.81 8.43 -5.53
C PRO A 114 -3.92 8.02 -4.36
N VAL A 115 -4.24 8.48 -3.15
CA VAL A 115 -3.54 8.14 -1.90
C VAL A 115 -4.48 7.43 -0.95
N TYR A 116 -4.04 6.30 -0.39
CA TYR A 116 -4.76 5.55 0.64
C TYR A 116 -4.10 5.77 2.00
N ALA A 117 -4.92 5.95 3.03
CA ALA A 117 -4.44 6.10 4.41
C ALA A 117 -4.15 4.74 5.04
N LEU A 118 -2.96 4.56 5.63
CA LEU A 118 -2.56 3.35 6.35
C LEU A 118 -1.94 3.72 7.71
N GLY A 119 -1.94 2.78 8.63
CA GLY A 119 -1.39 2.91 9.99
C GLY A 119 -2.47 3.21 11.01
N GLY A 120 -2.82 2.20 11.81
CA GLY A 120 -3.88 2.27 12.79
C GLY A 120 -5.30 2.35 12.22
N MET A 121 -5.47 2.16 10.91
CA MET A 121 -6.76 2.30 10.24
C MET A 121 -7.68 1.10 10.43
N THR A 122 -8.96 1.38 10.52
CA THR A 122 -10.08 0.43 10.56
C THR A 122 -11.11 0.78 9.49
N PRO A 123 -12.09 -0.08 9.20
CA PRO A 123 -13.18 0.27 8.27
C PRO A 123 -13.99 1.51 8.69
N ALA A 124 -14.08 1.78 10.00
CA ALA A 124 -14.79 2.94 10.54
C ALA A 124 -14.11 4.29 10.17
N ASP A 125 -12.82 4.27 9.87
CA ASP A 125 -12.06 5.47 9.53
C ASP A 125 -12.28 5.93 8.07
N LEU A 126 -13.02 5.18 7.25
CA LEU A 126 -13.19 5.47 5.83
C LEU A 126 -13.76 6.87 5.56
N ALA A 127 -14.77 7.29 6.32
CA ALA A 127 -15.37 8.61 6.14
C ALA A 127 -14.37 9.73 6.48
N THR A 128 -13.68 9.60 7.61
CA THR A 128 -12.62 10.54 8.03
C THR A 128 -11.47 10.58 7.02
N ALA A 129 -11.03 9.44 6.52
CA ALA A 129 -9.98 9.37 5.51
C ALA A 129 -10.37 10.15 4.24
N ARG A 130 -11.59 9.93 3.75
CA ARG A 130 -12.09 10.63 2.56
C ARG A 130 -12.21 12.14 2.76
N SER A 131 -12.69 12.60 3.91
CA SER A 131 -12.75 14.03 4.23
C SER A 131 -11.38 14.71 4.33
N ASN A 132 -10.33 13.91 4.50
CA ASN A 132 -8.93 14.36 4.49
C ASN A 132 -8.19 14.06 3.17
N GLY A 133 -8.91 13.86 2.07
CA GLY A 133 -8.34 13.70 0.73
C GLY A 133 -7.85 12.28 0.39
N ALA A 134 -8.02 11.29 1.28
CA ALA A 134 -7.71 9.92 0.93
C ALA A 134 -8.72 9.33 -0.07
N ARG A 135 -8.25 8.50 -0.98
CA ARG A 135 -9.11 7.66 -1.83
C ARG A 135 -9.86 6.62 -1.00
N GLY A 136 -9.26 6.17 0.09
CA GLY A 136 -9.79 5.16 0.99
C GLY A 136 -8.80 4.82 2.10
N VAL A 137 -9.06 3.74 2.81
CA VAL A 137 -8.18 3.21 3.86
C VAL A 137 -7.53 1.90 3.41
N ALA A 138 -6.26 1.72 3.77
CA ALA A 138 -5.57 0.44 3.71
C ALA A 138 -5.54 -0.15 5.13
N ILE A 139 -5.93 -1.40 5.27
CA ILE A 139 -6.12 -2.05 6.56
C ILE A 139 -5.28 -3.33 6.58
N MET A 140 -4.56 -3.55 7.66
CA MET A 140 -3.78 -4.76 7.86
C MET A 140 -4.36 -5.62 8.98
N ARG A 141 -4.05 -5.29 10.23
CA ARG A 141 -4.41 -6.13 11.39
C ARG A 141 -5.89 -6.18 11.71
N ALA A 142 -6.60 -5.07 11.57
CA ALA A 142 -8.02 -5.02 11.90
C ALA A 142 -8.89 -5.99 11.09
N LEU A 143 -8.39 -6.53 9.97
CA LEU A 143 -9.05 -7.59 9.19
C LEU A 143 -8.78 -9.00 9.73
N TRP A 144 -7.64 -9.21 10.42
CA TRP A 144 -7.25 -10.53 10.93
C TRP A 144 -7.68 -10.77 12.37
N GLU A 145 -7.75 -9.70 13.17
CA GLU A 145 -8.08 -9.82 14.59
C GLU A 145 -9.59 -9.96 14.86
N GLY A 146 -10.45 -9.80 13.84
CA GLY A 146 -11.91 -9.82 13.99
C GLY A 146 -12.43 -8.66 14.87
N PRO A 147 -13.75 -8.50 15.05
CA PRO A 147 -14.28 -7.59 16.04
C PRO A 147 -13.84 -8.10 17.42
N ARG A 148 -13.04 -7.31 18.15
CA ARG A 148 -12.73 -7.63 19.55
C ARG A 148 -14.06 -7.78 20.27
N GLN A 149 -14.33 -8.96 20.79
CA GLN A 149 -15.40 -9.12 21.76
C GLN A 149 -15.07 -8.17 22.91
N MET A 150 -15.83 -7.09 23.00
CA MET A 150 -15.77 -6.22 24.18
C MET A 150 -16.33 -7.05 25.33
N ALA A 151 -15.43 -7.55 26.19
CA ALA A 151 -15.78 -8.13 27.48
C ALA A 151 -16.16 -7.03 28.45
#